data_95d4aab7cc8a0109a643995b1d701afb
#
_entry.id   95d4aab7cc8a0109a643995b1d701afb
#
_cell.length_a   1.000
_cell.length_b   1.000
_cell.length_c   1.000
_cell.angle_alpha   90.00
_cell.angle_beta   90.00
_cell.angle_gamma   90.00
#
_symmetry.space_group_name_H-M   'P 1'
#
loop_
_entity.id
_entity.type
_entity.pdbx_description
1 polymer ?
#
loop_
_entity_poly.entity_id
_entity_poly.type
_entity_poly.pdbx_seq_one_letter_code
_entity_poly.pdbx_strand_id
1 'polypeptide(L)'
;MVRLGVAQLAARRGSLLKLAAAAMFPLAWAASPAHAEMQIGVYGGWNGSFDSDIHLTQPGGTNMTLNDVPWDGDSFGAPPYWGIRGTYWFNNAPNWGFMVDYHHAKVIADQGAMVSVSGARDGIPVGPKDRVGNTFETMEFTDGLNELFFGGQYRWIFARWTPYVGLGVGPAFPHVEVRRAPGPPNPRTFDYQFDGVTVEGLVGVYHFGPRFSVFGDYKLSFATNEADLVGGGSLETDVWTNHVTFGVAYHFGGAPVPDAPY
;
A
#
# COMPACT_ATOMS: atom_id res chain seq x y z
N MET A 1 1.75 -30.97 -42.77
CA MET A 1 1.01 -31.05 -41.50
C MET A 1 1.50 -29.93 -40.59
N VAL A 2 0.61 -29.04 -40.32
CA VAL A 2 0.83 -27.70 -39.73
C VAL A 2 0.98 -27.84 -38.21
N ARG A 3 2.07 -27.34 -37.63
CA ARG A 3 2.17 -26.98 -36.24
C ARG A 3 2.17 -25.45 -36.11
N LEU A 4 1.03 -24.89 -35.88
CA LEU A 4 0.81 -23.53 -35.36
C LEU A 4 0.37 -23.76 -33.89
N GLY A 5 1.09 -23.31 -32.85
CA GLY A 5 1.11 -21.92 -32.44
C GLY A 5 0.50 -21.91 -31.05
N VAL A 6 1.31 -22.01 -29.97
CA VAL A 6 0.88 -21.77 -28.56
C VAL A 6 1.59 -20.51 -27.97
N ALA A 7 2.30 -19.77 -28.81
CA ALA A 7 3.14 -18.65 -28.35
C ALA A 7 2.47 -17.25 -28.42
N GLN A 8 1.15 -17.14 -28.60
CA GLN A 8 0.49 -15.83 -28.80
C GLN A 8 -0.52 -15.43 -27.71
N LEU A 9 -0.67 -16.17 -26.62
CA LEU A 9 -1.61 -15.75 -25.55
C LEU A 9 -0.97 -15.00 -24.37
N ALA A 10 0.34 -15.06 -24.20
CA ALA A 10 1.02 -14.34 -23.11
C ALA A 10 1.24 -12.82 -23.37
N ALA A 11 1.19 -12.39 -24.64
CA ALA A 11 1.50 -11.00 -25.01
C ALA A 11 0.33 -10.00 -24.92
N ARG A 12 -0.86 -10.42 -24.48
CA ARG A 12 -2.05 -9.54 -24.48
C ARG A 12 -2.52 -9.06 -23.10
N ARG A 13 -1.97 -9.55 -22.01
CA ARG A 13 -2.33 -9.08 -20.66
C ARG A 13 -1.61 -7.78 -20.24
N GLY A 14 -0.42 -7.51 -20.76
CA GLY A 14 0.34 -6.30 -20.45
C GLY A 14 -0.16 -4.99 -21.08
N SER A 15 -1.14 -5.03 -22.00
CA SER A 15 -1.59 -3.83 -22.73
C SER A 15 -2.85 -3.17 -22.17
N LEU A 16 -3.57 -3.80 -21.26
CA LEU A 16 -4.82 -3.26 -20.72
C LEU A 16 -4.66 -2.42 -19.44
N LEU A 17 -3.56 -2.58 -18.73
CA LEU A 17 -3.27 -1.77 -17.53
C LEU A 17 -2.65 -0.39 -17.82
N LYS A 18 -2.14 -0.17 -19.04
CA LYS A 18 -1.53 1.13 -19.41
C LYS A 18 -2.53 2.26 -19.70
N LEU A 19 -3.83 2.00 -19.64
CA LEU A 19 -4.87 3.01 -19.93
C LEU A 19 -5.58 3.59 -18.71
N ALA A 20 -5.30 3.12 -17.50
CA ALA A 20 -5.94 3.63 -16.29
C ALA A 20 -5.24 4.84 -15.64
N ALA A 21 -4.06 5.24 -16.11
CA ALA A 21 -3.26 6.31 -15.49
C ALA A 21 -3.51 7.73 -16.04
N ALA A 22 -4.52 7.95 -16.89
CA ALA A 22 -4.72 9.24 -17.57
C ALA A 22 -6.05 9.96 -17.26
N ALA A 23 -6.67 9.70 -16.10
CA ALA A 23 -7.77 10.52 -15.62
C ALA A 23 -7.29 11.54 -14.57
N MET A 24 -6.35 12.40 -14.95
CA MET A 24 -6.14 13.65 -14.23
C MET A 24 -7.34 14.58 -14.56
N PHE A 25 -8.30 14.62 -13.64
CA PHE A 25 -9.32 15.67 -13.64
C PHE A 25 -8.62 17.00 -13.41
N PRO A 26 -8.79 18.00 -14.31
CA PRO A 26 -8.40 19.35 -13.99
C PRO A 26 -9.37 19.83 -12.90
N LEU A 27 -8.92 19.92 -11.64
CA LEU A 27 -9.60 20.69 -10.63
C LEU A 27 -9.53 22.15 -11.06
N ALA A 28 -10.58 22.63 -11.74
CA ALA A 28 -10.81 24.03 -11.91
C ALA A 28 -11.08 24.63 -10.51
N TRP A 29 -10.09 25.33 -9.98
CA TRP A 29 -10.23 26.14 -8.78
C TRP A 29 -11.17 27.32 -9.12
N ALA A 30 -12.46 27.09 -9.02
CA ALA A 30 -13.42 28.18 -8.91
C ALA A 30 -13.33 28.67 -7.47
N ALA A 31 -12.58 29.75 -7.25
CA ALA A 31 -12.55 30.46 -5.99
C ALA A 31 -13.94 31.04 -5.71
N SER A 32 -14.75 30.36 -4.91
CA SER A 32 -15.91 30.93 -4.24
C SER A 32 -15.52 31.26 -2.79
N PRO A 33 -15.70 32.49 -2.32
CA PRO A 33 -15.35 32.87 -0.96
C PRO A 33 -16.48 32.49 0.01
N ALA A 34 -16.54 31.26 0.43
CA ALA A 34 -17.28 30.86 1.63
C ALA A 34 -16.93 29.42 2.02
N HIS A 35 -16.05 29.28 3.00
CA HIS A 35 -15.92 28.13 3.91
C HIS A 35 -15.61 26.75 3.32
N ALA A 36 -14.81 26.65 2.27
CA ALA A 36 -14.17 25.37 1.94
C ALA A 36 -13.18 25.03 3.06
N GLU A 37 -13.45 23.96 3.79
CA GLU A 37 -12.52 23.47 4.79
C GLU A 37 -11.53 22.54 4.11
N MET A 38 -10.25 22.90 4.13
CA MET A 38 -9.15 22.01 3.75
C MET A 38 -8.40 21.60 5.00
N GLN A 39 -8.14 20.33 5.13
CA GLN A 39 -7.42 19.74 6.25
C GLN A 39 -6.18 19.02 5.71
N ILE A 40 -5.03 19.26 6.35
CA ILE A 40 -3.79 18.50 6.07
C ILE A 40 -3.29 17.96 7.40
N GLY A 41 -3.11 16.65 7.47
CA GLY A 41 -2.64 15.93 8.65
C GLY A 41 -1.40 15.10 8.35
N VAL A 42 -0.55 14.94 9.37
CA VAL A 42 0.54 13.98 9.40
C VAL A 42 0.28 12.97 10.51
N TYR A 43 0.67 11.74 10.30
CA TYR A 43 0.43 10.67 11.26
C TYR A 43 1.57 9.65 11.26
N GLY A 44 1.65 8.91 12.33
CA GLY A 44 2.44 7.71 12.49
C GLY A 44 1.63 6.66 13.24
N GLY A 45 2.23 5.52 13.52
CA GLY A 45 1.52 4.46 14.21
C GLY A 45 2.19 3.11 14.07
N TRP A 46 1.38 2.10 13.99
CA TRP A 46 1.77 0.72 13.82
C TRP A 46 1.12 0.12 12.58
N ASN A 47 1.87 -0.70 11.84
CA ASN A 47 1.35 -1.53 10.76
C ASN A 47 1.73 -3.00 10.96
N GLY A 48 0.92 -3.88 10.42
CA GLY A 48 1.20 -5.31 10.37
C GLY A 48 0.43 -5.95 9.24
N SER A 49 1.10 -6.79 8.46
CA SER A 49 0.50 -7.43 7.29
C SER A 49 0.05 -8.84 7.61
N PHE A 50 -1.01 -9.28 6.95
CA PHE A 50 -1.44 -10.67 6.98
C PHE A 50 -0.52 -11.53 6.14
N ASP A 51 -0.43 -12.81 6.47
CA ASP A 51 0.31 -13.78 5.68
C ASP A 51 -0.19 -13.78 4.23
N SER A 52 0.73 -13.88 3.28
CA SER A 52 0.39 -13.92 1.86
C SER A 52 1.33 -14.80 1.04
N ASP A 53 0.90 -15.15 -0.15
CA ASP A 53 1.68 -15.96 -1.07
C ASP A 53 2.72 -15.12 -1.79
N ILE A 54 3.91 -15.71 -2.04
CA ILE A 54 4.93 -15.15 -2.90
C ILE A 54 5.11 -16.08 -4.08
N HIS A 55 4.82 -15.59 -5.29
CA HIS A 55 5.13 -16.28 -6.53
C HIS A 55 6.43 -15.75 -7.11
N LEU A 56 7.41 -16.66 -7.34
CA LEU A 56 8.73 -16.33 -7.83
C LEU A 56 8.99 -17.02 -9.16
N THR A 57 9.34 -16.25 -10.18
CA THR A 57 9.85 -16.77 -11.46
C THR A 57 11.24 -16.23 -11.73
N GLN A 58 12.15 -17.08 -12.22
CA GLN A 58 13.48 -16.64 -12.65
C GLN A 58 14.03 -17.54 -13.77
N PRO A 59 14.98 -17.02 -14.58
CA PRO A 59 15.75 -17.84 -15.52
C PRO A 59 16.41 -19.04 -14.84
N GLY A 60 16.62 -20.12 -15.58
CA GLY A 60 17.21 -21.33 -15.01
C GLY A 60 16.19 -22.33 -14.48
N GLY A 61 14.88 -22.04 -14.64
CA GLY A 61 13.80 -22.98 -14.32
C GLY A 61 13.23 -22.80 -12.90
N THR A 62 13.42 -21.65 -12.29
CA THR A 62 12.69 -21.29 -11.07
C THR A 62 11.28 -20.80 -11.44
N ASN A 63 10.29 -21.53 -10.95
CA ASN A 63 8.88 -21.16 -10.98
C ASN A 63 8.25 -21.84 -9.77
N MET A 64 8.08 -21.09 -8.70
CA MET A 64 7.65 -21.61 -7.42
C MET A 64 6.76 -20.64 -6.65
N THR A 65 5.95 -21.18 -5.77
CA THR A 65 5.14 -20.40 -4.83
C THR A 65 5.49 -20.79 -3.40
N LEU A 66 5.71 -19.80 -2.57
CA LEU A 66 5.74 -19.91 -1.12
C LEU A 66 4.36 -19.45 -0.62
N ASN A 67 3.64 -20.31 0.09
CA ASN A 67 2.28 -20.00 0.51
C ASN A 67 2.27 -19.56 1.98
N ASP A 68 1.40 -18.62 2.29
CA ASP A 68 1.16 -18.09 3.64
C ASP A 68 2.47 -17.61 4.31
N VAL A 69 3.26 -16.79 3.62
CA VAL A 69 4.48 -16.19 4.17
C VAL A 69 4.12 -15.13 5.20
N PRO A 70 4.60 -15.26 6.46
CA PRO A 70 4.38 -14.23 7.48
C PRO A 70 5.24 -12.98 7.22
N TRP A 71 4.68 -11.81 7.62
CA TRP A 71 5.31 -10.52 7.42
C TRP A 71 5.44 -9.74 8.74
N ASP A 72 6.58 -9.06 8.93
CA ASP A 72 6.82 -8.10 9.99
C ASP A 72 6.72 -6.66 9.46
N GLY A 73 6.10 -5.77 10.22
CA GLY A 73 5.93 -4.37 9.85
C GLY A 73 7.07 -3.46 10.29
N ASP A 74 7.88 -3.86 11.25
CA ASP A 74 8.97 -3.04 11.86
C ASP A 74 8.64 -1.53 11.94
N SER A 75 7.46 -1.21 12.42
CA SER A 75 6.81 0.11 12.33
C SER A 75 7.62 1.25 12.96
N PHE A 76 8.52 0.94 13.90
CA PHE A 76 9.34 1.91 14.62
C PHE A 76 10.81 1.89 14.24
N GLY A 77 11.24 0.92 13.41
CA GLY A 77 12.57 0.90 12.81
C GLY A 77 12.72 2.01 11.76
N ALA A 78 13.95 2.52 11.57
CA ALA A 78 14.20 3.60 10.61
C ALA A 78 14.21 3.07 9.16
N PRO A 79 13.49 3.73 8.22
CA PRO A 79 12.49 4.78 8.43
C PRO A 79 11.23 4.21 9.10
N PRO A 80 10.61 4.94 10.06
CA PRO A 80 9.43 4.46 10.76
C PRO A 80 8.18 4.50 9.86
N TYR A 81 7.08 3.90 10.31
CA TYR A 81 5.77 4.08 9.68
C TYR A 81 5.30 5.52 9.82
N TRP A 82 4.91 6.15 8.72
CA TRP A 82 4.37 7.51 8.68
C TRP A 82 3.46 7.72 7.48
N GLY A 83 2.64 8.77 7.55
CA GLY A 83 1.81 9.17 6.42
C GLY A 83 1.38 10.62 6.48
N ILE A 84 0.80 11.07 5.38
CA ILE A 84 0.22 12.40 5.21
C ILE A 84 -1.14 12.27 4.55
N ARG A 85 -2.14 12.98 5.09
CA ARG A 85 -3.51 12.99 4.57
C ARG A 85 -3.98 14.40 4.33
N GLY A 86 -4.45 14.67 3.11
CA GLY A 86 -5.20 15.87 2.77
C GLY A 86 -6.67 15.55 2.59
N THR A 87 -7.58 16.35 3.19
CA THR A 87 -9.02 16.20 2.97
C THR A 87 -9.63 17.55 2.65
N TYR A 88 -10.36 17.61 1.56
CA TYR A 88 -11.17 18.76 1.17
C TYR A 88 -12.64 18.47 1.44
N TRP A 89 -13.24 19.15 2.42
CA TRP A 89 -14.63 19.01 2.79
C TRP A 89 -15.51 19.91 1.94
N PHE A 90 -16.60 19.36 1.39
CA PHE A 90 -17.44 20.08 0.44
C PHE A 90 -18.36 21.09 1.14
N ASN A 91 -18.41 22.31 0.62
CA ASN A 91 -19.25 23.40 1.19
C ASN A 91 -20.73 23.02 1.23
N ASN A 92 -21.24 22.40 0.17
CA ASN A 92 -22.65 22.05 0.04
C ASN A 92 -23.01 20.73 0.70
N ALA A 93 -22.01 19.98 1.17
CA ALA A 93 -22.17 18.69 1.83
C ALA A 93 -21.04 18.49 2.85
N PRO A 94 -21.03 19.23 3.96
CA PRO A 94 -19.89 19.33 4.88
C PRO A 94 -19.52 18.00 5.60
N ASN A 95 -20.38 17.02 5.51
CA ASN A 95 -20.09 15.66 5.99
C ASN A 95 -19.27 14.83 4.99
N TRP A 96 -19.21 15.24 3.71
CA TRP A 96 -18.47 14.57 2.68
C TRP A 96 -17.20 15.33 2.31
N GLY A 97 -16.11 14.61 2.12
CA GLY A 97 -14.83 15.17 1.70
C GLY A 97 -14.14 14.29 0.66
N PHE A 98 -13.34 14.95 -0.20
CA PHE A 98 -12.38 14.29 -1.05
C PHE A 98 -11.07 14.13 -0.29
N MET A 99 -10.51 12.92 -0.29
CA MET A 99 -9.30 12.55 0.44
C MET A 99 -8.18 12.18 -0.52
N VAL A 100 -6.98 12.63 -0.18
CA VAL A 100 -5.72 12.09 -0.69
C VAL A 100 -4.93 11.61 0.52
N ASP A 101 -4.57 10.34 0.57
CA ASP A 101 -3.78 9.75 1.66
C ASP A 101 -2.53 9.10 1.09
N TYR A 102 -1.40 9.29 1.72
CA TYR A 102 -0.14 8.63 1.42
C TYR A 102 0.44 8.05 2.68
N HIS A 103 0.91 6.82 2.61
CA HIS A 103 1.70 6.27 3.69
C HIS A 103 2.89 5.44 3.20
N HIS A 104 3.84 5.33 4.10
CA HIS A 104 5.04 4.53 4.01
C HIS A 104 4.96 3.45 5.09
N ALA A 105 4.89 2.19 4.68
CA ALA A 105 4.83 1.04 5.58
C ALA A 105 5.93 0.04 5.23
N LYS A 106 6.58 -0.56 6.23
CA LYS A 106 7.49 -1.68 5.99
C LYS A 106 6.72 -2.99 5.93
N VAL A 107 7.15 -3.88 5.04
CA VAL A 107 6.63 -5.25 4.92
C VAL A 107 7.83 -6.16 4.69
N ILE A 108 8.20 -6.94 5.71
CA ILE A 108 9.43 -7.75 5.77
C ILE A 108 9.03 -9.22 5.93
N ALA A 109 9.45 -10.07 4.99
CA ALA A 109 9.16 -11.51 5.09
C ALA A 109 9.97 -12.15 6.23
N ASP A 110 9.31 -12.97 7.05
CA ASP A 110 10.00 -13.76 8.07
C ASP A 110 10.82 -14.90 7.43
N GLN A 111 12.12 -14.69 7.24
CA GLN A 111 13.02 -15.69 6.71
C GLN A 111 13.14 -16.94 7.59
N GLY A 112 12.75 -16.85 8.87
CA GLY A 112 12.75 -17.98 9.81
C GLY A 112 11.57 -18.93 9.63
N ALA A 113 10.48 -18.44 9.01
CA ALA A 113 9.24 -19.17 8.89
C ALA A 113 9.37 -20.44 8.01
N MET A 114 8.64 -21.48 8.42
CA MET A 114 8.46 -22.72 7.62
C MET A 114 7.12 -22.64 6.93
N VAL A 115 7.12 -22.56 5.60
CA VAL A 115 5.93 -22.39 4.78
C VAL A 115 5.71 -23.56 3.82
N SER A 116 4.51 -23.70 3.32
CA SER A 116 4.23 -24.65 2.24
C SER A 116 4.81 -24.10 0.93
N VAL A 117 5.47 -24.97 0.15
CA VAL A 117 6.05 -24.57 -1.14
C VAL A 117 5.64 -25.52 -2.24
N SER A 118 5.55 -25.00 -3.46
CA SER A 118 5.23 -25.76 -4.66
C SER A 118 6.01 -25.26 -5.87
N GLY A 119 6.12 -26.07 -6.91
CA GLY A 119 6.82 -25.72 -8.14
C GLY A 119 8.26 -26.22 -8.18
N ALA A 120 9.17 -25.43 -8.75
CA ALA A 120 10.58 -25.81 -8.93
C ALA A 120 11.51 -24.62 -8.66
N ARG A 121 12.68 -24.91 -8.09
CA ARG A 121 13.81 -23.99 -7.91
C ARG A 121 14.98 -24.48 -8.78
N ASP A 122 15.43 -23.62 -9.70
CA ASP A 122 16.52 -23.96 -10.64
C ASP A 122 16.27 -25.29 -11.41
N GLY A 123 15.01 -25.52 -11.79
CA GLY A 123 14.54 -26.71 -12.48
C GLY A 123 14.36 -27.96 -11.60
N ILE A 124 14.62 -27.85 -10.30
CA ILE A 124 14.48 -28.97 -9.35
C ILE A 124 13.16 -28.78 -8.58
N PRO A 125 12.25 -29.79 -8.60
CA PRO A 125 11.01 -29.71 -7.81
C PRO A 125 11.29 -29.43 -6.34
N VAL A 126 10.55 -28.48 -5.76
CA VAL A 126 10.60 -28.18 -4.33
C VAL A 126 9.45 -28.86 -3.61
N GLY A 127 9.53 -28.98 -2.33
CA GLY A 127 8.36 -29.37 -1.66
C GLY A 127 8.46 -30.19 -0.43
N PRO A 128 7.34 -30.54 0.24
CA PRO A 128 6.12 -29.74 0.29
C PRO A 128 6.21 -28.55 1.25
N LYS A 129 7.32 -28.47 2.05
CA LYS A 129 7.62 -27.38 2.97
C LYS A 129 9.08 -26.97 2.88
N ASP A 130 9.31 -25.67 3.02
CA ASP A 130 10.66 -25.12 3.06
C ASP A 130 10.69 -23.87 3.95
N ARG A 131 11.88 -23.49 4.39
CA ARG A 131 12.10 -22.24 5.10
C ARG A 131 12.15 -21.09 4.10
N VAL A 132 11.52 -19.97 4.38
CA VAL A 132 11.56 -18.76 3.54
C VAL A 132 13.01 -18.35 3.26
N GLY A 133 13.88 -18.39 4.30
CA GLY A 133 15.31 -18.09 4.19
C GLY A 133 16.12 -19.03 3.29
N ASN A 134 15.59 -20.18 2.88
CA ASN A 134 16.21 -21.02 1.87
C ASN A 134 15.95 -20.53 0.42
N THR A 135 14.97 -19.64 0.24
CA THR A 135 14.67 -19.00 -1.04
C THR A 135 15.20 -17.58 -1.08
N PHE A 136 15.04 -16.83 0.02
CA PHE A 136 15.40 -15.42 0.10
C PHE A 136 16.39 -15.15 1.25
N GLU A 137 17.53 -14.56 0.95
CA GLU A 137 18.39 -13.91 1.95
C GLU A 137 17.73 -12.64 2.47
N THR A 138 17.06 -11.91 1.54
CA THR A 138 16.25 -10.72 1.82
C THR A 138 15.02 -10.75 0.93
N MET A 139 13.85 -10.53 1.51
CA MET A 139 12.59 -10.27 0.82
C MET A 139 11.80 -9.26 1.63
N GLU A 140 11.80 -8.02 1.18
CA GLU A 140 11.18 -6.94 1.93
C GLU A 140 10.85 -5.72 1.07
N PHE A 141 9.91 -4.92 1.56
CA PHE A 141 9.63 -3.57 1.10
C PHE A 141 10.06 -2.61 2.21
N THR A 142 11.36 -2.43 2.45
CA THR A 142 11.92 -1.74 3.63
C THR A 142 11.98 -0.23 3.51
N ASP A 143 12.26 0.28 2.32
CA ASP A 143 12.09 1.71 2.03
C ASP A 143 10.62 2.00 1.62
N GLY A 144 9.74 1.09 2.02
CA GLY A 144 8.29 1.17 2.08
C GLY A 144 7.54 0.41 0.99
N LEU A 145 6.50 -0.29 1.43
CA LEU A 145 5.31 -0.43 0.64
C LEU A 145 4.63 0.94 0.67
N ASN A 146 4.94 1.75 -0.35
CA ASN A 146 4.41 3.10 -0.47
C ASN A 146 3.08 3.06 -1.19
N GLU A 147 2.05 3.62 -0.60
CA GLU A 147 0.70 3.59 -1.13
C GLU A 147 0.13 5.00 -1.18
N LEU A 148 -0.43 5.38 -2.33
CA LEU A 148 -1.09 6.67 -2.53
C LEU A 148 -2.54 6.44 -2.90
N PHE A 149 -3.46 7.00 -2.11
CA PHE A 149 -4.89 6.82 -2.28
C PHE A 149 -5.58 8.13 -2.66
N PHE A 150 -6.55 7.99 -3.54
CA PHE A 150 -7.52 9.01 -3.87
C PHE A 150 -8.89 8.47 -3.54
N GLY A 151 -9.67 9.21 -2.75
CA GLY A 151 -10.93 8.67 -2.28
C GLY A 151 -11.86 9.66 -1.62
N GLY A 152 -12.80 9.13 -0.87
CA GLY A 152 -13.77 9.91 -0.15
C GLY A 152 -13.77 9.61 1.34
N GLN A 153 -14.09 10.63 2.12
CA GLN A 153 -14.40 10.50 3.54
C GLN A 153 -15.83 10.96 3.82
N TYR A 154 -16.44 10.32 4.80
CA TYR A 154 -17.68 10.79 5.41
C TYR A 154 -17.48 10.97 6.90
N ARG A 155 -17.88 12.10 7.45
CA ARG A 155 -17.79 12.42 8.89
C ARG A 155 -19.17 12.71 9.48
N TRP A 156 -19.34 12.32 10.77
CA TRP A 156 -20.50 12.68 11.58
C TRP A 156 -20.10 13.80 12.55
N ILE A 157 -20.58 15.00 12.34
CA ILE A 157 -20.21 16.17 13.15
C ILE A 157 -21.07 16.20 14.41
N PHE A 158 -20.51 15.75 15.55
CA PHE A 158 -21.14 15.72 16.87
C PHE A 158 -20.45 16.66 17.88
N ALA A 159 -20.26 17.91 17.58
CA ALA A 159 -19.42 18.80 18.34
C ALA A 159 -17.90 18.53 18.11
N ARG A 160 -17.05 18.52 19.16
CA ARG A 160 -15.60 18.36 19.00
C ARG A 160 -15.15 16.94 18.61
N TRP A 161 -15.94 15.94 18.94
CA TRP A 161 -15.68 14.55 18.56
C TRP A 161 -16.42 14.21 17.29
N THR A 162 -15.69 13.89 16.26
CA THR A 162 -16.23 13.67 14.92
C THR A 162 -15.73 12.34 14.38
N PRO A 163 -16.53 11.27 14.55
CA PRO A 163 -16.24 10.00 13.89
C PRO A 163 -16.24 10.16 12.36
N TYR A 164 -15.45 9.35 11.69
CA TYR A 164 -15.38 9.33 10.23
C TYR A 164 -15.06 7.95 9.69
N VAL A 165 -15.41 7.75 8.43
CA VAL A 165 -15.01 6.62 7.61
C VAL A 165 -14.45 7.11 6.29
N GLY A 166 -13.62 6.32 5.65
CA GLY A 166 -13.08 6.65 4.34
C GLY A 166 -12.81 5.42 3.50
N LEU A 167 -12.79 5.64 2.20
CA LEU A 167 -12.40 4.64 1.20
C LEU A 167 -11.49 5.34 0.17
N GLY A 168 -10.44 4.63 -0.25
CA GLY A 168 -9.51 5.12 -1.24
C GLY A 168 -9.03 4.03 -2.18
N VAL A 169 -8.55 4.43 -3.35
CA VAL A 169 -7.92 3.58 -4.36
C VAL A 169 -6.78 4.35 -5.01
N GLY A 170 -5.73 3.67 -5.40
CA GLY A 170 -4.61 4.31 -6.08
C GLY A 170 -3.46 3.39 -6.44
N PRO A 171 -2.30 3.92 -6.79
CA PRO A 171 -1.10 3.14 -7.06
C PRO A 171 -0.37 2.74 -5.78
N ALA A 172 0.15 1.51 -5.79
CA ALA A 172 1.22 1.09 -4.90
C ALA A 172 2.56 1.19 -5.64
N PHE A 173 3.60 1.67 -4.97
CA PHE A 173 4.95 1.78 -5.50
C PHE A 173 5.97 1.35 -4.44
N PRO A 174 6.07 0.03 -4.23
CA PRO A 174 6.98 -0.53 -3.26
C PRO A 174 8.43 -0.24 -3.61
N HIS A 175 9.26 0.00 -2.61
CA HIS A 175 10.70 -0.15 -2.73
C HIS A 175 11.04 -1.62 -2.53
N VAL A 176 11.31 -2.30 -3.63
CA VAL A 176 11.53 -3.75 -3.65
C VAL A 176 12.96 -4.05 -3.27
N GLU A 177 13.16 -4.80 -2.19
CA GLU A 177 14.44 -5.36 -1.83
C GLU A 177 14.38 -6.88 -1.83
N VAL A 178 14.96 -7.48 -2.86
CA VAL A 178 14.98 -8.94 -3.02
C VAL A 178 16.39 -9.40 -3.29
N ARG A 179 16.86 -10.34 -2.48
CA ARG A 179 18.08 -11.11 -2.69
C ARG A 179 17.79 -12.59 -2.45
N ARG A 180 18.14 -13.42 -3.43
CA ARG A 180 17.98 -14.88 -3.27
C ARG A 180 18.93 -15.45 -2.20
N ALA A 181 18.52 -16.54 -1.59
CA ALA A 181 19.35 -17.34 -0.70
C ALA A 181 20.40 -18.16 -1.48
N PRO A 182 21.41 -18.71 -0.78
CA PRO A 182 22.82 -18.42 -1.09
C PRO A 182 23.31 -19.03 -2.40
N GLY A 183 24.20 -18.34 -3.05
CA GLY A 183 25.00 -18.77 -4.18
C GLY A 183 25.39 -17.60 -5.09
N PRO A 184 26.63 -17.48 -5.54
CA PRO A 184 26.99 -16.52 -6.57
C PRO A 184 26.54 -16.97 -7.98
N PRO A 185 26.08 -16.04 -8.86
CA PRO A 185 25.87 -14.63 -8.58
C PRO A 185 24.56 -14.43 -7.79
N ASN A 186 24.58 -13.56 -6.78
CA ASN A 186 23.41 -13.22 -5.96
C ASN A 186 23.03 -11.75 -6.20
N PRO A 187 22.42 -11.42 -7.34
CA PRO A 187 22.03 -10.05 -7.64
C PRO A 187 20.94 -9.61 -6.67
N ARG A 188 21.06 -8.35 -6.21
CA ARG A 188 20.06 -7.70 -5.37
C ARG A 188 19.19 -6.81 -6.25
N THR A 189 17.88 -7.00 -6.21
CA THR A 189 16.91 -6.02 -6.64
C THR A 189 16.80 -4.99 -5.52
N PHE A 190 16.95 -3.72 -5.83
CA PHE A 190 16.88 -2.62 -4.85
C PHE A 190 16.43 -1.36 -5.58
N ASP A 191 15.10 -1.23 -5.77
CA ASP A 191 14.54 -0.18 -6.62
C ASP A 191 13.05 0.04 -6.32
N TYR A 192 12.56 1.27 -6.61
CA TYR A 192 11.14 1.56 -6.63
C TYR A 192 10.49 1.03 -7.90
N GLN A 193 9.38 0.33 -7.74
CA GLN A 193 8.62 -0.20 -8.87
C GLN A 193 7.16 0.27 -8.82
N PHE A 194 6.57 0.52 -10.00
CA PHE A 194 5.22 1.10 -10.14
C PHE A 194 4.30 0.11 -10.85
N ASP A 195 4.06 -1.04 -10.23
CA ASP A 195 3.25 -2.09 -10.83
C ASP A 195 2.16 -2.63 -9.90
N GLY A 196 1.75 -1.81 -8.91
CA GLY A 196 0.72 -2.17 -7.96
C GLY A 196 -0.50 -1.25 -8.00
N VAL A 197 -1.66 -1.83 -7.71
CA VAL A 197 -2.88 -1.11 -7.38
C VAL A 197 -3.20 -1.37 -5.92
N THR A 198 -3.59 -0.32 -5.21
CA THR A 198 -3.98 -0.43 -3.81
C THR A 198 -5.37 0.13 -3.55
N VAL A 199 -6.05 -0.44 -2.55
CA VAL A 199 -7.31 0.07 -2.01
C VAL A 199 -7.21 0.16 -0.50
N GLU A 200 -7.87 1.15 0.10
CA GLU A 200 -7.96 1.27 1.56
C GLU A 200 -9.38 1.50 2.03
N GLY A 201 -9.68 1.01 3.24
CA GLY A 201 -10.80 1.41 4.06
C GLY A 201 -10.31 1.89 5.41
N LEU A 202 -10.89 2.96 5.94
CA LEU A 202 -10.53 3.48 7.25
C LEU A 202 -11.75 3.89 8.08
N VAL A 203 -11.58 3.80 9.40
CA VAL A 203 -12.54 4.29 10.39
C VAL A 203 -11.78 4.96 11.52
N GLY A 204 -12.23 6.14 11.92
CA GLY A 204 -11.51 6.90 12.94
C GLY A 204 -12.35 7.96 13.61
N VAL A 205 -11.67 8.77 14.40
CA VAL A 205 -12.28 9.89 15.11
C VAL A 205 -11.32 11.07 15.12
N TYR A 206 -11.85 12.26 14.80
CA TYR A 206 -11.20 13.54 15.04
C TYR A 206 -11.63 14.10 16.39
N HIS A 207 -10.70 14.77 17.07
CA HIS A 207 -11.00 15.70 18.15
C HIS A 207 -10.54 17.09 17.74
N PHE A 208 -11.53 17.97 17.47
CA PHE A 208 -11.27 19.30 16.92
C PHE A 208 -10.91 20.34 17.98
N GLY A 209 -9.86 21.11 17.68
CA GLY A 209 -9.60 22.43 18.25
C GLY A 209 -9.88 23.53 17.22
N PRO A 210 -9.57 24.80 17.51
CA PRO A 210 -9.92 25.92 16.62
C PRO A 210 -9.25 25.90 15.24
N ARG A 211 -8.03 25.36 15.15
CA ARG A 211 -7.25 25.25 13.89
C ARG A 211 -6.53 23.92 13.74
N PHE A 212 -6.50 23.13 14.80
CA PHE A 212 -5.87 21.82 14.80
C PHE A 212 -6.86 20.77 15.26
N SER A 213 -6.73 19.59 14.75
CA SER A 213 -7.33 18.40 15.33
C SER A 213 -6.27 17.37 15.62
N VAL A 214 -6.51 16.53 16.62
CA VAL A 214 -5.86 15.24 16.75
C VAL A 214 -6.79 14.18 16.22
N PHE A 215 -6.26 13.10 15.69
CA PHE A 215 -7.08 12.00 15.20
C PHE A 215 -6.41 10.66 15.45
N GLY A 216 -7.23 9.63 15.52
CA GLY A 216 -6.79 8.25 15.50
C GLY A 216 -7.70 7.45 14.59
N ASP A 217 -7.12 6.54 13.82
CA ASP A 217 -7.88 5.63 12.96
C ASP A 217 -7.28 4.23 12.89
N TYR A 218 -8.14 3.30 12.53
CA TYR A 218 -7.78 2.01 12.02
C TYR A 218 -7.97 2.02 10.51
N LYS A 219 -6.96 1.55 9.78
CA LYS A 219 -6.98 1.41 8.33
C LYS A 219 -6.71 -0.04 7.97
N LEU A 220 -7.34 -0.49 6.90
CA LEU A 220 -7.04 -1.74 6.23
C LEU A 220 -6.75 -1.42 4.78
N SER A 221 -5.56 -1.77 4.30
CA SER A 221 -5.20 -1.65 2.88
C SER A 221 -4.95 -3.02 2.25
N PHE A 222 -5.12 -3.07 0.94
CA PHE A 222 -4.77 -4.21 0.10
C PHE A 222 -3.98 -3.68 -1.10
N ALA A 223 -2.81 -4.24 -1.34
CA ALA A 223 -1.96 -3.90 -2.48
C ALA A 223 -1.59 -5.13 -3.28
N THR A 224 -1.76 -5.05 -4.60
CA THR A 224 -1.12 -5.98 -5.52
C THR A 224 0.30 -5.50 -5.80
N ASN A 225 1.27 -6.40 -5.83
CA ASN A 225 2.65 -6.05 -6.10
C ASN A 225 3.24 -7.07 -7.09
N GLU A 226 3.74 -6.57 -8.20
CA GLU A 226 4.54 -7.32 -9.16
C GLU A 226 5.89 -6.62 -9.32
N ALA A 227 6.98 -7.34 -9.20
CA ALA A 227 8.31 -6.78 -9.23
C ALA A 227 9.20 -7.51 -10.23
N ASP A 228 9.86 -6.74 -11.10
CA ASP A 228 10.93 -7.23 -11.97
C ASP A 228 12.21 -7.46 -11.16
N LEU A 229 12.83 -8.62 -11.32
CA LEU A 229 14.05 -8.96 -10.57
C LEU A 229 15.32 -8.72 -11.40
N VAL A 230 16.35 -8.18 -10.75
CA VAL A 230 17.70 -8.11 -11.32
C VAL A 230 18.18 -9.52 -11.60
N GLY A 231 18.62 -9.77 -12.84
CA GLY A 231 18.96 -11.10 -13.34
C GLY A 231 17.84 -11.79 -14.09
N GLY A 232 16.67 -11.15 -14.17
CA GLY A 232 15.48 -11.60 -14.89
C GLY A 232 14.49 -12.37 -14.03
N GLY A 233 13.25 -12.43 -14.52
CA GLY A 233 12.11 -12.99 -13.82
C GLY A 233 11.34 -11.97 -12.99
N SER A 234 10.31 -12.42 -12.28
CA SER A 234 9.42 -11.59 -11.49
C SER A 234 9.12 -12.21 -10.13
N LEU A 235 8.68 -11.34 -9.23
CA LEU A 235 8.12 -11.70 -7.95
C LEU A 235 6.75 -11.04 -7.82
N GLU A 236 5.73 -11.83 -7.48
CA GLU A 236 4.37 -11.36 -7.29
C GLU A 236 3.93 -11.68 -5.86
N THR A 237 3.29 -10.71 -5.20
CA THR A 237 2.66 -10.89 -3.88
C THR A 237 1.56 -9.86 -3.66
N ASP A 238 0.42 -10.31 -3.18
CA ASP A 238 -0.70 -9.47 -2.79
C ASP A 238 -0.74 -9.36 -1.27
N VAL A 239 -0.73 -8.15 -0.74
CA VAL A 239 -0.58 -7.93 0.70
C VAL A 239 -1.77 -7.17 1.28
N TRP A 240 -2.40 -7.76 2.30
CA TRP A 240 -3.31 -7.05 3.19
C TRP A 240 -2.55 -6.51 4.39
N THR A 241 -2.70 -5.22 4.66
CA THR A 241 -2.02 -4.56 5.79
C THR A 241 -3.02 -3.83 6.67
N ASN A 242 -2.92 -4.08 7.97
CA ASN A 242 -3.64 -3.30 8.97
C ASN A 242 -2.75 -2.19 9.55
N HIS A 243 -3.38 -1.07 9.90
CA HIS A 243 -2.69 0.08 10.47
C HIS A 243 -3.51 0.65 11.62
N VAL A 244 -2.84 0.96 12.72
CA VAL A 244 -3.38 1.78 13.82
C VAL A 244 -2.62 3.08 13.82
N THR A 245 -3.29 4.19 13.52
CA THR A 245 -2.62 5.47 13.32
C THR A 245 -3.08 6.54 14.28
N PHE A 246 -2.18 7.46 14.59
CA PHE A 246 -2.43 8.65 15.37
C PHE A 246 -1.76 9.84 14.69
N GLY A 247 -2.48 10.96 14.62
CA GLY A 247 -1.99 12.11 13.91
C GLY A 247 -2.52 13.44 14.39
N VAL A 248 -1.96 14.48 13.80
CA VAL A 248 -2.37 15.88 13.99
C VAL A 248 -2.67 16.47 12.64
N ALA A 249 -3.75 17.21 12.52
CA ALA A 249 -4.13 17.91 11.29
C ALA A 249 -4.34 19.39 11.52
N TYR A 250 -3.97 20.19 10.53
CA TYR A 250 -4.23 21.62 10.47
C TYR A 250 -5.40 21.92 9.52
N HIS A 251 -6.29 22.82 9.93
CA HIS A 251 -7.48 23.24 9.19
C HIS A 251 -7.28 24.62 8.57
N PHE A 252 -7.34 24.68 7.25
CA PHE A 252 -7.38 25.92 6.49
C PHE A 252 -8.86 26.33 6.31
N GLY A 253 -9.21 27.55 6.71
CA GLY A 253 -10.60 28.04 6.63
C GLY A 253 -11.41 27.88 7.93
N GLY A 254 -10.82 27.32 8.97
CA GLY A 254 -11.47 27.10 10.28
C GLY A 254 -12.00 25.67 10.44
N ALA A 255 -12.14 25.25 11.69
CA ALA A 255 -12.73 23.96 12.02
C ALA A 255 -14.26 24.00 11.89
N PRO A 256 -14.92 22.88 11.55
CA PRO A 256 -16.36 22.83 11.30
C PRO A 256 -17.20 22.91 12.57
N VAL A 257 -16.58 23.09 13.72
CA VAL A 257 -17.27 23.06 15.02
C VAL A 257 -17.90 24.43 15.28
N PRO A 258 -19.23 24.52 15.34
CA PRO A 258 -19.88 25.71 15.88
C PRO A 258 -19.34 25.97 17.29
N ASP A 259 -19.15 27.22 17.66
CA ASP A 259 -18.72 27.65 18.99
C ASP A 259 -19.50 26.89 20.06
N ALA A 260 -18.93 25.82 20.57
CA ALA A 260 -19.49 25.11 21.71
C ALA A 260 -19.27 26.02 22.92
N PRO A 261 -20.30 26.35 23.67
CA PRO A 261 -20.14 27.11 24.91
C PRO A 261 -19.19 26.32 25.82
N TYR A 262 -18.22 27.02 26.38
CA TYR A 262 -17.23 26.51 27.35
C TYR A 262 -17.90 25.92 28.57
#